data_618325f4670fa91354ebecf534b8f815
#
_entry.id   618325f4670fa91354ebecf534b8f815
#
_cell.length_a   1.000
_cell.length_b   1.000
_cell.length_c   1.000
_cell.angle_alpha   90.00
_cell.angle_beta   90.00
_cell.angle_gamma   90.00
#
_symmetry.space_group_name_H-M   'P 1'
#
loop_
_entity.id
_entity.type
_entity.pdbx_description
1 polymer ?
#
loop_
_entity_poly.entity_id
_entity_poly.type
_entity_poly.pdbx_seq_one_letter_code
_entity_poly.pdbx_strand_id
1 'polypeptide(L)'
;MLSSIFVDRPRLAIVIAIVTTIAGILALYVIPFAQYPDIVPPQVQVTTTYPGANSSVVDTSIAQPIEAQVVGVDKMIYMKSVSGDDGSYTLICSFELGTNPDINTVNVNNRVQVALSSLPPEVQRQG
;
A
#
# COMPACT_ATOMS: atom_id res chain seq x y z
N MET A 1 -29.43 44.31 16.32
CA MET A 1 -30.81 43.84 16.48
C MET A 1 -30.93 42.34 16.75
N LEU A 2 -30.02 41.50 16.25
CA LEU A 2 -29.99 40.07 16.62
C LEU A 2 -29.62 39.84 18.09
N SER A 3 -28.77 40.67 18.67
CA SER A 3 -28.34 40.56 20.06
C SER A 3 -29.47 40.81 21.08
N SER A 4 -30.47 41.66 20.76
CA SER A 4 -31.58 41.92 21.64
C SER A 4 -32.50 40.69 21.86
N ILE A 5 -32.65 39.87 20.85
CA ILE A 5 -33.44 38.62 20.92
C ILE A 5 -32.82 37.63 21.92
N PHE A 6 -31.50 37.57 22.00
CA PHE A 6 -30.79 36.70 22.94
C PHE A 6 -30.82 37.21 24.38
N VAL A 7 -30.91 38.53 24.58
CA VAL A 7 -31.03 39.15 25.92
C VAL A 7 -32.43 38.97 26.46
N ASP A 8 -33.46 39.15 25.62
CA ASP A 8 -34.86 39.04 26.03
C ASP A 8 -35.31 37.58 26.23
N ARG A 9 -34.63 36.62 25.63
CA ARG A 9 -34.98 35.19 25.74
C ARG A 9 -33.74 34.31 26.05
N PRO A 10 -33.27 34.31 27.29
CA PRO A 10 -32.05 33.57 27.67
C PRO A 10 -32.17 32.06 27.48
N ARG A 11 -33.40 31.51 27.59
CA ARG A 11 -33.62 30.06 27.33
C ARG A 11 -33.35 29.68 25.88
N LEU A 12 -33.67 30.54 24.93
CA LEU A 12 -33.40 30.33 23.51
C LEU A 12 -31.88 30.34 23.23
N ALA A 13 -31.17 31.27 23.87
CA ALA A 13 -29.70 31.32 23.74
C ALA A 13 -29.02 30.05 24.26
N ILE A 14 -29.48 29.51 25.39
CA ILE A 14 -28.96 28.28 25.99
C ILE A 14 -29.22 27.07 25.05
N VAL A 15 -30.41 26.96 24.49
CA VAL A 15 -30.74 25.87 23.57
C VAL A 15 -29.88 25.90 22.33
N ILE A 16 -29.70 27.07 21.71
CA ILE A 16 -28.85 27.24 20.54
C ILE A 16 -27.40 26.89 20.88
N ALA A 17 -26.88 27.31 22.02
CA ALA A 17 -25.53 26.98 22.46
C ALA A 17 -25.33 25.47 22.63
N ILE A 18 -26.29 24.78 23.25
CA ILE A 18 -26.24 23.31 23.43
C ILE A 18 -26.27 22.59 22.07
N VAL A 19 -27.18 22.96 21.17
CA VAL A 19 -27.34 22.36 19.85
C VAL A 19 -26.06 22.56 19.02
N THR A 20 -25.48 23.76 19.03
CA THR A 20 -24.24 24.06 18.31
C THR A 20 -23.07 23.27 18.87
N THR A 21 -22.96 23.11 20.18
CA THR A 21 -21.92 22.34 20.85
C THR A 21 -22.00 20.85 20.47
N ILE A 22 -23.22 20.27 20.53
CA ILE A 22 -23.43 18.87 20.13
C ILE A 22 -23.12 18.66 18.66
N ALA A 23 -23.56 19.54 17.76
CA ALA A 23 -23.23 19.47 16.34
C ALA A 23 -21.74 19.56 16.08
N GLY A 24 -21.01 20.41 16.80
CA GLY A 24 -19.56 20.53 16.72
C GLY A 24 -18.83 19.24 17.16
N ILE A 25 -19.26 18.64 18.27
CA ILE A 25 -18.68 17.37 18.75
C ILE A 25 -18.95 16.23 17.76
N LEU A 26 -20.16 16.11 17.25
CA LEU A 26 -20.49 15.10 16.23
C LEU A 26 -19.67 15.31 14.94
N ALA A 27 -19.47 16.55 14.51
CA ALA A 27 -18.66 16.86 13.35
C ALA A 27 -17.21 16.40 13.53
N LEU A 28 -16.63 16.57 14.72
CA LEU A 28 -15.27 16.10 15.02
C LEU A 28 -15.14 14.57 14.90
N TYR A 29 -16.17 13.81 15.24
CA TYR A 29 -16.16 12.35 15.10
C TYR A 29 -16.37 11.87 13.66
N VAL A 30 -17.07 12.64 12.84
CA VAL A 30 -17.43 12.25 11.47
C VAL A 30 -16.42 12.71 10.44
N ILE A 31 -15.67 13.79 10.71
CA ILE A 31 -14.64 14.28 9.77
C ILE A 31 -13.49 13.29 9.68
N PRO A 32 -13.25 12.64 8.55
CA PRO A 32 -12.07 11.79 8.36
C PRO A 32 -10.83 12.68 8.31
N PHE A 33 -9.91 12.47 9.23
CA PHE A 33 -8.61 13.15 9.22
C PHE A 33 -7.69 12.50 8.19
N ALA A 34 -7.81 12.89 6.94
CA ALA A 34 -6.77 12.67 5.94
C ALA A 34 -5.77 13.82 6.05
N GLN A 35 -4.73 13.65 6.85
CA GLN A 35 -3.72 14.70 7.06
C GLN A 35 -2.86 14.98 5.82
N TYR A 36 -2.72 13.98 4.93
CA TYR A 36 -1.95 14.12 3.70
C TYR A 36 -2.60 13.28 2.61
N PRO A 37 -2.67 13.78 1.36
CA PRO A 37 -3.00 12.91 0.24
C PRO A 37 -1.92 11.82 0.13
N ASP A 38 -2.34 10.60 -0.20
CA ASP A 38 -1.43 9.49 -0.46
C ASP A 38 -0.61 9.80 -1.71
N ILE A 39 0.51 10.50 -1.52
CA ILE A 39 1.48 10.81 -2.59
C ILE A 39 2.49 9.70 -2.81
N VAL A 40 2.53 8.71 -1.92
CA VAL A 40 3.41 7.55 -2.05
C VAL A 40 2.65 6.43 -2.75
N PRO A 41 3.09 5.99 -3.94
CA PRO A 41 2.50 4.84 -4.60
C PRO A 41 2.57 3.59 -3.70
N PRO A 42 1.51 2.78 -3.63
CA PRO A 42 1.57 1.52 -2.92
C PRO A 42 2.61 0.60 -3.57
N GLN A 43 3.39 -0.08 -2.72
CA GLN A 43 4.47 -0.95 -3.15
C GLN A 43 4.26 -2.36 -2.62
N VAL A 44 4.59 -3.35 -3.46
CA VAL A 44 4.66 -4.76 -3.09
C VAL A 44 6.10 -5.22 -3.23
N GLN A 45 6.64 -5.85 -2.18
CA GLN A 45 7.99 -6.38 -2.17
C GLN A 45 7.97 -7.89 -2.18
N VAL A 46 8.76 -8.48 -3.08
CA VAL A 46 9.01 -9.92 -3.16
C VAL A 46 10.47 -10.16 -2.82
N THR A 47 10.73 -11.04 -1.86
CA THR A 47 12.09 -11.39 -1.44
C THR A 47 12.29 -12.89 -1.48
N THR A 48 13.47 -13.33 -1.90
CA THR A 48 13.90 -14.72 -1.81
C THR A 48 15.41 -14.82 -1.68
N THR A 49 15.91 -16.01 -1.39
CA THR A 49 17.35 -16.22 -1.23
C THR A 49 17.78 -17.51 -1.95
N TYR A 50 18.89 -17.45 -2.66
CA TYR A 50 19.53 -18.61 -3.26
C TYR A 50 20.92 -18.80 -2.63
N PRO A 51 21.03 -19.62 -1.57
CA PRO A 51 22.29 -19.79 -0.85
C PRO A 51 23.44 -20.29 -1.74
N GLY A 52 24.57 -19.60 -1.69
CA GLY A 52 25.77 -19.94 -2.46
C GLY A 52 25.80 -19.45 -3.90
N ALA A 53 24.77 -18.78 -4.36
CA ALA A 53 24.75 -18.12 -5.66
C ALA A 53 25.34 -16.70 -5.56
N ASN A 54 26.03 -16.27 -6.61
CA ASN A 54 26.43 -14.87 -6.78
C ASN A 54 25.32 -14.07 -7.49
N SER A 55 25.44 -12.76 -7.54
CA SER A 55 24.45 -11.86 -8.15
C SER A 55 24.12 -12.22 -9.61
N SER A 56 25.08 -12.65 -10.40
CA SER A 56 24.86 -13.05 -11.79
C SER A 56 24.01 -14.30 -11.93
N VAL A 57 24.20 -15.30 -11.05
CA VAL A 57 23.39 -16.52 -11.02
C VAL A 57 21.98 -16.22 -10.49
N VAL A 58 21.88 -15.37 -9.48
CA VAL A 58 20.58 -14.91 -8.95
C VAL A 58 19.79 -14.18 -10.04
N ASP A 59 20.44 -13.32 -10.80
CA ASP A 59 19.81 -12.57 -11.90
C ASP A 59 19.25 -13.51 -12.97
N THR A 60 20.04 -14.46 -13.45
CA THR A 60 19.62 -15.37 -14.52
C THR A 60 18.63 -16.45 -14.06
N SER A 61 18.78 -16.96 -12.83
CA SER A 61 17.98 -18.11 -12.34
C SER A 61 16.73 -17.70 -11.58
N ILE A 62 16.70 -16.51 -11.00
CA ILE A 62 15.59 -16.02 -10.17
C ILE A 62 14.95 -14.79 -10.76
N ALA A 63 15.74 -13.73 -11.01
CA ALA A 63 15.20 -12.45 -11.43
C ALA A 63 14.46 -12.55 -12.75
N GLN A 64 15.07 -13.06 -13.78
CA GLN A 64 14.47 -13.15 -15.13
C GLN A 64 13.15 -13.92 -15.16
N PRO A 65 13.00 -15.14 -14.56
CA PRO A 65 11.73 -15.85 -14.53
C PRO A 65 10.63 -15.10 -13.77
N ILE A 66 10.96 -14.50 -12.62
CA ILE A 66 10.00 -13.77 -11.80
C ILE A 66 9.57 -12.49 -12.51
N GLU A 67 10.51 -11.70 -12.99
CA GLU A 67 10.25 -10.42 -13.68
C GLU A 67 9.39 -10.62 -14.93
N ALA A 68 9.70 -11.65 -15.72
CA ALA A 68 8.91 -11.97 -16.92
C ALA A 68 7.43 -12.23 -16.65
N GLN A 69 7.11 -12.81 -15.49
CA GLN A 69 5.72 -13.06 -15.09
C GLN A 69 5.08 -11.82 -14.43
N VAL A 70 5.84 -11.09 -13.62
CA VAL A 70 5.32 -9.94 -12.86
C VAL A 70 5.08 -8.72 -13.74
N VAL A 71 5.82 -8.56 -14.84
CA VAL A 71 5.62 -7.45 -15.81
C VAL A 71 4.17 -7.32 -16.30
N GLY A 72 3.39 -8.40 -16.31
CA GLY A 72 2.00 -8.38 -16.75
C GLY A 72 0.97 -8.04 -15.66
N VAL A 73 1.37 -7.56 -14.49
CA VAL A 73 0.44 -7.18 -13.42
C VAL A 73 -0.23 -5.84 -13.71
N ASP A 74 -1.56 -5.80 -13.58
CA ASP A 74 -2.34 -4.59 -13.82
C ASP A 74 -1.96 -3.44 -12.89
N LYS A 75 -1.99 -2.21 -13.43
CA LYS A 75 -1.75 -0.96 -12.70
C LYS A 75 -0.35 -0.82 -12.08
N MET A 76 0.59 -1.66 -12.46
CA MET A 76 1.99 -1.50 -12.10
C MET A 76 2.62 -0.40 -12.96
N ILE A 77 3.24 0.60 -12.32
CA ILE A 77 3.90 1.73 -13.00
C ILE A 77 5.41 1.57 -13.05
N TYR A 78 5.98 0.89 -12.06
CA TYR A 78 7.43 0.75 -11.94
C TYR A 78 7.82 -0.54 -11.24
N MET A 79 8.89 -1.17 -11.70
CA MET A 79 9.47 -2.38 -11.13
C MET A 79 10.98 -2.18 -10.96
N LYS A 80 11.51 -2.56 -9.82
CA LYS A 80 12.94 -2.53 -9.51
C LYS A 80 13.34 -3.83 -8.84
N SER A 81 14.39 -4.47 -9.35
CA SER A 81 14.98 -5.65 -8.72
C SER A 81 16.41 -5.39 -8.28
N VAL A 82 16.84 -6.11 -7.28
CA VAL A 82 18.20 -6.10 -6.75
C VAL A 82 18.61 -7.55 -6.47
N SER A 83 19.75 -7.96 -7.07
CA SER A 83 20.36 -9.27 -6.86
C SER A 83 21.67 -9.09 -6.09
N GLY A 84 21.77 -9.68 -4.90
CA GLY A 84 22.96 -9.61 -4.04
C GLY A 84 23.96 -10.73 -4.32
N ASP A 85 25.24 -10.47 -4.05
CA ASP A 85 26.30 -11.47 -4.14
C ASP A 85 26.25 -12.52 -3.02
N ASP A 86 25.39 -12.29 -2.01
CA ASP A 86 25.05 -13.23 -0.94
C ASP A 86 23.92 -14.20 -1.32
N GLY A 87 23.45 -14.15 -2.57
CA GLY A 87 22.32 -14.93 -3.05
C GLY A 87 20.96 -14.32 -2.78
N SER A 88 20.89 -13.12 -2.20
CA SER A 88 19.61 -12.45 -1.93
C SER A 88 19.00 -11.86 -3.21
N TYR A 89 17.68 -11.90 -3.30
CA TYR A 89 16.92 -11.26 -4.36
C TYR A 89 15.78 -10.46 -3.77
N THR A 90 15.62 -9.24 -4.23
CA THR A 90 14.52 -8.36 -3.83
C THR A 90 13.91 -7.71 -5.06
N LEU A 91 12.60 -7.86 -5.23
CA LEU A 91 11.82 -7.20 -6.26
C LEU A 91 10.83 -6.25 -5.61
N ILE A 92 10.80 -5.00 -6.05
CA ILE A 92 9.87 -3.97 -5.59
C ILE A 92 9.01 -3.57 -6.77
N CYS A 93 7.69 -3.74 -6.62
CA CYS A 93 6.67 -3.35 -7.60
C CYS A 93 5.90 -2.15 -7.06
N SER A 94 5.89 -1.05 -7.78
CA SER A 94 5.12 0.16 -7.44
C SER A 94 3.88 0.24 -8.33
N PHE A 95 2.75 0.59 -7.73
CA PHE A 95 1.44 0.63 -8.38
C PHE A 95 0.90 2.06 -8.45
N GLU A 96 -0.13 2.27 -9.28
CA GLU A 96 -0.80 3.56 -9.38
C GLU A 96 -1.40 3.99 -8.04
N LEU A 97 -1.39 5.31 -7.81
CA LEU A 97 -2.03 5.92 -6.65
C LEU A 97 -3.52 5.56 -6.59
N GLY A 98 -4.00 5.26 -5.38
CA GLY A 98 -5.39 4.91 -5.15
C GLY A 98 -5.75 3.44 -5.44
N THR A 99 -4.76 2.60 -5.81
CA THR A 99 -4.97 1.14 -5.91
C THR A 99 -4.96 0.51 -4.53
N ASN A 100 -5.72 -0.60 -4.38
CA ASN A 100 -5.76 -1.35 -3.13
C ASN A 100 -4.47 -2.19 -2.98
N PRO A 101 -3.65 -1.97 -1.91
CA PRO A 101 -2.42 -2.71 -1.69
C PRO A 101 -2.62 -4.23 -1.55
N ASP A 102 -3.74 -4.66 -0.94
CA ASP A 102 -4.03 -6.07 -0.74
C ASP A 102 -4.29 -6.79 -2.07
N ILE A 103 -5.04 -6.16 -2.97
CA ILE A 103 -5.29 -6.69 -4.32
C ILE A 103 -4.00 -6.72 -5.13
N ASN A 104 -3.17 -5.69 -5.05
CA ASN A 104 -1.87 -5.64 -5.70
C ASN A 104 -0.97 -6.78 -5.22
N THR A 105 -0.95 -7.05 -3.92
CA THR A 105 -0.19 -8.15 -3.32
C THR A 105 -0.68 -9.51 -3.83
N VAL A 106 -1.99 -9.72 -3.90
CA VAL A 106 -2.57 -10.96 -4.45
C VAL A 106 -2.20 -11.14 -5.92
N ASN A 107 -2.29 -10.10 -6.72
CA ASN A 107 -1.94 -10.15 -8.14
C ASN A 107 -0.46 -10.48 -8.37
N VAL A 108 0.43 -9.84 -7.62
CA VAL A 108 1.88 -10.14 -7.66
C VAL A 108 2.13 -11.58 -7.21
N ASN A 109 1.53 -12.01 -6.10
CA ASN A 109 1.70 -13.37 -5.59
C ASN A 109 1.25 -14.43 -6.61
N ASN A 110 0.11 -14.22 -7.27
CA ASN A 110 -0.38 -15.13 -8.31
C ASN A 110 0.64 -15.26 -9.47
N ARG A 111 1.28 -14.16 -9.87
CA ARG A 111 2.30 -14.19 -10.92
C ARG A 111 3.59 -14.87 -10.45
N VAL A 112 4.00 -14.62 -9.22
CA VAL A 112 5.17 -15.29 -8.61
C VAL A 112 4.93 -16.78 -8.50
N GLN A 113 3.73 -17.23 -8.12
CA GLN A 113 3.38 -18.65 -8.07
C GLN A 113 3.52 -19.34 -9.45
N VAL A 114 3.18 -18.66 -10.53
CA VAL A 114 3.41 -19.18 -11.88
C VAL A 114 4.91 -19.29 -12.18
N ALA A 115 5.70 -18.30 -11.76
CA ALA A 115 7.15 -18.31 -11.95
C ALA A 115 7.86 -19.40 -11.12
N LEU A 116 7.30 -19.79 -9.97
CA LEU A 116 7.89 -20.80 -9.07
C LEU A 116 8.25 -22.10 -9.79
N SER A 117 7.43 -22.55 -10.73
CA SER A 117 7.69 -23.77 -11.50
C SER A 117 8.97 -23.70 -12.35
N SER A 118 9.44 -22.49 -12.65
CA SER A 118 10.65 -22.22 -13.45
C SER A 118 11.89 -21.95 -12.59
N LEU A 119 11.73 -21.85 -11.27
CA LEU A 119 12.82 -21.57 -10.34
C LEU A 119 13.56 -22.84 -9.91
N PRO A 120 14.85 -22.74 -9.50
CA PRO A 120 15.60 -23.85 -8.92
C PRO A 120 14.89 -24.44 -7.68
N PRO A 121 14.98 -25.77 -7.47
CA PRO A 121 14.31 -26.44 -6.35
C PRO A 121 14.71 -25.92 -4.96
N GLU A 122 15.94 -25.44 -4.85
CA GLU A 122 16.47 -24.86 -3.61
C GLU A 122 15.71 -23.58 -3.22
N VAL A 123 15.41 -22.74 -4.20
CA VAL A 123 14.65 -21.50 -4.02
C VAL A 123 13.19 -21.78 -3.72
N GLN A 124 12.59 -22.76 -4.42
CA GLN A 124 11.19 -23.15 -4.19
C GLN A 124 10.91 -23.64 -2.76
N ARG A 125 11.91 -24.21 -2.10
CA ARG A 125 11.77 -24.72 -0.72
C ARG A 125 11.87 -23.65 0.36
N GLN A 126 12.49 -22.52 0.04
CA GLN A 126 12.68 -21.43 1.00
C GLN A 126 11.54 -20.42 0.98
N GLY A 127 10.73 -20.38 -0.08
CA GLY A 127 9.55 -19.52 -0.21
C GLY A 127 9.85 -18.15 -0.78
#